data_e51b0fd5e4a255d79d65e0ae7083a26c
#
_entry.id   e51b0fd5e4a255d79d65e0ae7083a26c
#
_cell.length_a   1.000
_cell.length_b   1.000
_cell.length_c   1.000
_cell.angle_alpha   90.00
_cell.angle_beta   90.00
_cell.angle_gamma   90.00
#
_symmetry.space_group_name_H-M   'P 1'
#
loop_
_entity.id
_entity.type
_entity.pdbx_description
1 polymer ?
#
loop_
_entity_poly.entity_id
_entity_poly.type
_entity_poly.pdbx_seq_one_letter_code
_entity_poly.pdbx_strand_id
1 'polypeptide(L)'
;MILSNLFTSSYSNPTNSNSAGNTPSADVMAKVSKIMQAQTTDAPKLNAALASDNTTLSGLGRMLNALTSFQSVAKSLSGSGATALPSSQLLKNVSDLVSTYNSLNASLKGLQQGDLKANGSATRIQAQLARAFSSLSNGTAGSASLTLANIGITTQKNGDLAIDATKLQAAINANPGNVSKLFSSSGKGIADNLVSLIQGMVGSSGSIQKDTAAINKDISTINTKKTKLATALTNQANALVKAYSAQQSSTTGTGGSLSLFSLLDQ
;
A
#
# COMPACT_ATOMS: atom_id res chain seq x y z
N MET A 1 18.04 -10.58 22.00
CA MET A 1 19.14 -11.52 22.20
C MET A 1 19.67 -11.61 23.62
N ILE A 2 19.33 -10.70 24.54
CA ILE A 2 19.90 -10.64 25.90
C ILE A 2 19.26 -11.64 26.88
N LEU A 3 17.96 -11.96 26.75
CA LEU A 3 17.26 -12.85 27.69
C LEU A 3 17.44 -14.35 27.39
N SER A 4 17.74 -14.73 26.16
CA SER A 4 17.96 -16.14 25.81
C SER A 4 19.26 -16.70 26.38
N ASN A 5 20.31 -15.87 26.54
CA ASN A 5 21.58 -16.31 27.12
C ASN A 5 21.55 -16.46 28.65
N LEU A 6 20.58 -15.80 29.32
CA LEU A 6 20.46 -15.86 30.79
C LEU A 6 19.94 -17.23 31.27
N PHE A 7 19.16 -17.94 30.45
CA PHE A 7 18.51 -19.20 30.82
C PHE A 7 19.20 -20.44 30.26
N THR A 8 19.93 -20.35 29.15
CA THR A 8 20.67 -21.50 28.57
C THR A 8 21.92 -21.86 29.36
N SER A 9 22.53 -20.90 30.08
CA SER A 9 23.72 -21.15 30.89
C SER A 9 23.44 -21.89 32.20
N SER A 10 22.19 -21.88 32.68
CA SER A 10 21.80 -22.52 33.96
C SER A 10 21.32 -23.97 33.82
N TYR A 11 21.14 -24.47 32.61
CA TYR A 11 20.56 -25.80 32.36
C TYR A 11 21.56 -26.87 31.90
N SER A 12 22.85 -26.55 31.76
CA SER A 12 23.84 -27.50 31.26
C SER A 12 24.82 -28.03 32.30
N ASN A 13 24.34 -28.48 33.46
CA ASN A 13 25.14 -29.45 34.23
C ASN A 13 24.29 -30.28 35.21
N PRO A 14 23.95 -31.53 34.89
CA PRO A 14 23.23 -32.42 35.81
C PRO A 14 24.19 -33.36 36.59
N THR A 15 25.24 -32.83 37.19
CA THR A 15 26.08 -33.62 38.10
C THR A 15 26.59 -32.77 39.25
N ASN A 16 25.73 -32.35 40.13
CA ASN A 16 26.02 -32.23 41.56
C ASN A 16 24.75 -32.17 42.39
N SER A 17 24.44 -33.27 43.02
CA SER A 17 23.34 -33.46 43.95
C SER A 17 23.65 -32.80 45.29
N ASN A 18 23.54 -31.45 45.37
CA ASN A 18 23.32 -30.71 46.64
C ASN A 18 23.14 -29.20 46.35
N SER A 19 22.14 -28.84 45.62
CA SER A 19 21.71 -27.44 45.46
C SER A 19 20.19 -27.35 45.50
N ALA A 20 19.63 -27.70 46.68
CA ALA A 20 18.26 -27.31 47.00
C ALA A 20 18.29 -25.79 47.19
N GLY A 21 17.88 -25.01 46.15
CA GLY A 21 17.66 -23.61 46.43
C GLY A 21 17.58 -22.62 45.27
N ASN A 22 17.71 -23.01 43.99
CA ASN A 22 17.75 -21.98 42.93
C ASN A 22 16.86 -22.25 41.72
N THR A 23 15.77 -22.99 41.91
CA THR A 23 14.73 -23.02 40.84
C THR A 23 13.87 -21.78 40.95
N PRO A 24 13.75 -20.97 39.85
CA PRO A 24 12.84 -19.83 39.86
C PRO A 24 11.42 -20.26 40.23
N SER A 25 10.73 -19.45 41.06
CA SER A 25 9.35 -19.76 41.41
C SER A 25 8.44 -19.88 40.17
N ALA A 26 7.38 -20.65 40.26
CA ALA A 26 6.42 -20.82 39.14
C ALA A 26 5.92 -19.45 38.59
N ASP A 27 5.76 -18.46 39.48
CA ASP A 27 5.38 -17.07 39.09
C ASP A 27 6.44 -16.37 38.26
N VAL A 28 7.72 -16.52 38.60
CA VAL A 28 8.84 -15.99 37.82
C VAL A 28 8.90 -16.65 36.43
N MET A 29 8.75 -17.96 36.36
CA MET A 29 8.73 -18.71 35.08
C MET A 29 7.55 -18.31 34.21
N ALA A 30 6.36 -18.10 34.78
CA ALA A 30 5.19 -17.63 34.06
C ALA A 30 5.40 -16.19 33.50
N LYS A 31 6.04 -15.30 34.24
CA LYS A 31 6.41 -13.94 33.78
C LYS A 31 7.43 -13.97 32.64
N VAL A 32 8.47 -14.80 32.76
CA VAL A 32 9.46 -15.02 31.69
C VAL A 32 8.79 -15.54 30.44
N SER A 33 7.93 -16.54 30.56
CA SER A 33 7.20 -17.11 29.41
C SER A 33 6.37 -16.05 28.67
N LYS A 34 5.67 -15.17 29.40
CA LYS A 34 4.93 -14.05 28.79
C LYS A 34 5.83 -13.06 28.06
N ILE A 35 6.98 -12.71 28.64
CA ILE A 35 7.97 -11.83 28.00
C ILE A 35 8.48 -12.46 26.69
N MET A 36 8.85 -13.73 26.74
CA MET A 36 9.32 -14.46 25.55
C MET A 36 8.25 -14.55 24.48
N GLN A 37 7.01 -14.86 24.85
CA GLN A 37 5.88 -14.90 23.90
C GLN A 37 5.65 -13.55 23.26
N ALA A 38 5.67 -12.46 24.00
CA ALA A 38 5.49 -11.11 23.46
C ALA A 38 6.62 -10.73 22.51
N GLN A 39 7.87 -11.09 22.79
CA GLN A 39 9.01 -10.84 21.91
C GLN A 39 9.01 -11.74 20.66
N THR A 40 8.65 -13.01 20.80
CA THR A 40 8.73 -13.99 19.69
C THR A 40 7.49 -14.00 18.82
N THR A 41 6.35 -13.56 19.31
CA THR A 41 5.06 -13.64 18.60
C THR A 41 4.47 -12.27 18.30
N ASP A 42 4.33 -11.41 19.31
CA ASP A 42 3.56 -10.16 19.16
C ASP A 42 4.37 -9.06 18.46
N ALA A 43 5.64 -8.88 18.84
CA ALA A 43 6.50 -7.88 18.18
C ALA A 43 6.71 -8.18 16.68
N PRO A 44 7.01 -9.42 16.26
CA PRO A 44 7.09 -9.75 14.83
C PRO A 44 5.79 -9.54 14.08
N LYS A 45 4.63 -9.86 14.66
CA LYS A 45 3.32 -9.61 14.03
C LYS A 45 3.08 -8.12 13.78
N LEU A 46 3.36 -7.27 14.79
CA LEU A 46 3.24 -5.82 14.64
C LEU A 46 4.21 -5.27 13.59
N ASN A 47 5.44 -5.79 13.52
CA ASN A 47 6.41 -5.39 12.51
C ASN A 47 5.97 -5.85 11.11
N ALA A 48 5.44 -7.05 10.95
CA ALA A 48 4.90 -7.53 9.68
C ALA A 48 3.70 -6.70 9.20
N ALA A 49 2.79 -6.36 10.12
CA ALA A 49 1.66 -5.48 9.81
C ALA A 49 2.14 -4.09 9.35
N LEU A 50 3.08 -3.49 10.07
CA LEU A 50 3.68 -2.20 9.69
C LEU A 50 4.36 -2.26 8.32
N ALA A 51 5.10 -3.33 8.02
CA ALA A 51 5.73 -3.52 6.72
C ALA A 51 4.69 -3.65 5.60
N SER A 52 3.60 -4.39 5.84
CA SER A 52 2.46 -4.53 4.92
C SER A 52 1.80 -3.18 4.62
N ASP A 53 1.53 -2.39 5.66
CA ASP A 53 0.90 -1.07 5.52
C ASP A 53 1.80 -0.09 4.77
N ASN A 54 3.10 -0.08 5.05
CA ASN A 54 4.07 0.74 4.32
C ASN A 54 4.17 0.32 2.83
N THR A 55 4.10 -0.97 2.54
CA THR A 55 4.06 -1.49 1.17
C THR A 55 2.79 -1.03 0.47
N THR A 56 1.64 -1.13 1.13
CA THR A 56 0.35 -0.65 0.62
C THR A 56 0.38 0.86 0.35
N LEU A 57 0.94 1.65 1.28
CA LEU A 57 1.08 3.11 1.13
C LEU A 57 1.96 3.46 -0.08
N SER A 58 3.07 2.75 -0.28
CA SER A 58 3.92 2.90 -1.46
C SER A 58 3.19 2.55 -2.75
N GLY A 59 2.38 1.50 -2.73
CA GLY A 59 1.53 1.09 -3.85
C GLY A 59 0.47 2.14 -4.20
N LEU A 60 -0.18 2.73 -3.19
CA LEU A 60 -1.13 3.84 -3.37
C LEU A 60 -0.45 5.07 -3.98
N GLY A 61 0.78 5.40 -3.55
CA GLY A 61 1.57 6.50 -4.12
C GLY A 61 1.90 6.27 -5.60
N ARG A 62 2.31 5.05 -5.97
CA ARG A 62 2.57 4.70 -7.38
C ARG A 62 1.29 4.73 -8.22
N MET A 63 0.17 4.27 -7.68
CA MET A 63 -1.13 4.36 -8.34
C MET A 63 -1.56 5.81 -8.56
N LEU A 64 -1.38 6.67 -7.56
CA LEU A 64 -1.65 8.10 -7.66
C LEU A 64 -0.83 8.75 -8.77
N ASN A 65 0.47 8.48 -8.83
CA ASN A 65 1.36 9.01 -9.87
C ASN A 65 0.93 8.55 -11.28
N ALA A 66 0.59 7.27 -11.46
CA ALA A 66 0.14 6.74 -12.74
C ALA A 66 -1.18 7.39 -13.19
N LEU A 67 -2.14 7.56 -12.27
CA LEU A 67 -3.40 8.23 -12.55
C LEU A 67 -3.23 9.72 -12.88
N THR A 68 -2.37 10.42 -12.16
CA THR A 68 -2.07 11.83 -12.39
C THR A 68 -1.39 12.04 -13.75
N SER A 69 -0.47 11.15 -14.12
CA SER A 69 0.16 11.16 -15.45
C SER A 69 -0.88 10.96 -16.55
N PHE A 70 -1.75 9.98 -16.40
CA PHE A 70 -2.83 9.75 -17.35
C PHE A 70 -3.81 10.93 -17.41
N GLN A 71 -4.17 11.52 -16.27
CA GLN A 71 -5.00 12.72 -16.21
C GLN A 71 -4.38 13.90 -16.96
N SER A 72 -3.08 14.09 -16.84
CA SER A 72 -2.36 15.17 -17.56
C SER A 72 -2.47 15.02 -19.07
N VAL A 73 -2.31 13.80 -19.59
CA VAL A 73 -2.49 13.52 -21.01
C VAL A 73 -3.94 13.68 -21.45
N ALA A 74 -4.91 13.22 -20.64
CA ALA A 74 -6.32 13.43 -20.93
C ALA A 74 -6.69 14.91 -20.97
N LYS A 75 -6.11 15.75 -20.10
CA LYS A 75 -6.31 17.20 -20.11
C LYS A 75 -5.85 17.88 -21.41
N SER A 76 -4.81 17.38 -22.08
CA SER A 76 -4.37 17.94 -23.37
C SER A 76 -5.41 17.78 -24.48
N LEU A 77 -6.32 16.82 -24.33
CA LEU A 77 -7.47 16.63 -25.23
C LEU A 77 -8.73 17.34 -24.72
N SER A 78 -8.93 17.45 -23.41
CA SER A 78 -10.08 18.08 -22.76
C SER A 78 -10.15 19.59 -22.97
N GLY A 79 -9.01 20.28 -23.03
CA GLY A 79 -8.96 21.75 -23.18
C GLY A 79 -9.33 22.30 -24.55
N SER A 80 -9.55 21.46 -25.56
CA SER A 80 -9.67 21.82 -26.98
C SER A 80 -11.08 22.19 -27.43
N GLY A 81 -12.05 22.23 -26.52
CA GLY A 81 -13.49 22.26 -26.85
C GLY A 81 -14.02 23.42 -27.67
N ALA A 82 -13.28 24.51 -27.79
CA ALA A 82 -13.70 25.69 -28.57
C ALA A 82 -12.92 25.85 -29.88
N THR A 83 -11.71 25.28 -30.00
CA THR A 83 -10.85 25.38 -31.17
C THR A 83 -10.34 24.00 -31.51
N ALA A 84 -10.63 23.50 -32.71
CA ALA A 84 -10.11 22.21 -33.19
C ALA A 84 -8.56 22.25 -33.19
N LEU A 85 -7.94 21.26 -32.53
CA LEU A 85 -6.50 21.10 -32.57
C LEU A 85 -6.04 20.84 -34.01
N PRO A 86 -4.82 21.27 -34.40
CA PRO A 86 -4.22 20.85 -35.65
C PRO A 86 -4.21 19.31 -35.76
N SER A 87 -4.46 18.78 -36.97
CA SER A 87 -4.60 17.32 -37.17
C SER A 87 -3.40 16.53 -36.66
N SER A 88 -2.19 17.02 -36.80
CA SER A 88 -0.96 16.40 -36.28
C SER A 88 -0.94 16.35 -34.74
N GLN A 89 -1.35 17.45 -34.10
CA GLN A 89 -1.42 17.52 -32.64
C GLN A 89 -2.55 16.62 -32.09
N LEU A 90 -3.69 16.57 -32.76
CA LEU A 90 -4.80 15.72 -32.38
C LEU A 90 -4.40 14.23 -32.49
N LEU A 91 -3.75 13.81 -33.59
CA LEU A 91 -3.22 12.46 -33.75
C LEU A 91 -2.25 12.10 -32.63
N LYS A 92 -1.29 12.99 -32.35
CA LYS A 92 -0.32 12.78 -31.27
C LYS A 92 -1.01 12.63 -29.91
N ASN A 93 -1.89 13.55 -29.55
CA ASN A 93 -2.54 13.55 -28.23
C ASN A 93 -3.43 12.32 -28.04
N VAL A 94 -4.11 11.86 -29.10
CA VAL A 94 -4.90 10.62 -29.04
C VAL A 94 -4.01 9.39 -28.90
N SER A 95 -2.91 9.33 -29.60
CA SER A 95 -1.92 8.25 -29.47
C SER A 95 -1.29 8.22 -28.09
N ASP A 96 -0.93 9.40 -27.55
CA ASP A 96 -0.40 9.53 -26.18
C ASP A 96 -1.44 9.09 -25.13
N LEU A 97 -2.71 9.43 -25.32
CA LEU A 97 -3.80 9.00 -24.42
C LEU A 97 -3.88 7.47 -24.34
N VAL A 98 -3.88 6.81 -25.51
CA VAL A 98 -3.96 5.33 -25.56
C VAL A 98 -2.70 4.69 -24.97
N SER A 99 -1.52 5.17 -25.30
CA SER A 99 -0.25 4.67 -24.77
C SER A 99 -0.19 4.81 -23.25
N THR A 100 -0.56 5.98 -22.73
CA THR A 100 -0.54 6.27 -21.30
C THR A 100 -1.63 5.47 -20.55
N TYR A 101 -2.79 5.26 -21.17
CA TYR A 101 -3.81 4.36 -20.62
C TYR A 101 -3.30 2.93 -20.49
N ASN A 102 -2.64 2.40 -21.54
CA ASN A 102 -2.10 1.05 -21.50
C ASN A 102 -1.00 0.91 -20.43
N SER A 103 -0.16 1.94 -20.26
CA SER A 103 0.83 2.00 -19.19
C SER A 103 0.18 2.03 -17.80
N LEU A 104 -0.91 2.79 -17.64
CA LEU A 104 -1.71 2.82 -16.40
C LEU A 104 -2.33 1.44 -16.13
N ASN A 105 -2.93 0.80 -17.14
CA ASN A 105 -3.55 -0.52 -17.01
C ASN A 105 -2.52 -1.58 -16.60
N ALA A 106 -1.33 -1.58 -17.21
CA ALA A 106 -0.22 -2.45 -16.82
C ALA A 106 0.27 -2.18 -15.39
N SER A 107 0.39 -0.91 -15.00
CA SER A 107 0.76 -0.52 -13.63
C SER A 107 -0.27 -1.00 -12.60
N LEU A 108 -1.57 -0.83 -12.89
CA LEU A 108 -2.65 -1.30 -12.01
C LEU A 108 -2.64 -2.82 -11.85
N LYS A 109 -2.39 -3.58 -12.93
CA LYS A 109 -2.24 -5.05 -12.88
C LYS A 109 -1.04 -5.45 -12.02
N GLY A 110 0.10 -4.78 -12.18
CA GLY A 110 1.29 -5.02 -11.35
C GLY A 110 1.00 -4.76 -9.85
N LEU A 111 0.31 -3.67 -9.53
CA LEU A 111 -0.09 -3.33 -8.17
C LEU A 111 -1.09 -4.34 -7.56
N GLN A 112 -2.03 -4.87 -8.36
CA GLN A 112 -2.98 -5.91 -7.94
C GLN A 112 -2.28 -7.22 -7.56
N GLN A 113 -1.20 -7.56 -8.24
CA GLN A 113 -0.41 -8.76 -7.96
C GLN A 113 0.63 -8.55 -6.86
N GLY A 114 1.03 -7.30 -6.62
CA GLY A 114 2.04 -6.87 -5.67
C GLY A 114 1.46 -6.10 -4.47
N ASP A 115 1.87 -4.85 -4.35
CA ASP A 115 1.70 -4.00 -3.16
C ASP A 115 0.25 -3.74 -2.74
N LEU A 116 -0.69 -3.78 -3.67
CA LEU A 116 -2.12 -3.53 -3.42
C LEU A 116 -2.97 -4.80 -3.50
N LYS A 117 -2.34 -5.98 -3.51
CA LYS A 117 -3.04 -7.27 -3.60
C LYS A 117 -4.10 -7.43 -2.50
N ALA A 118 -3.74 -7.10 -1.27
CA ALA A 118 -4.64 -7.22 -0.12
C ALA A 118 -5.61 -6.03 0.01
N ASN A 119 -5.26 -4.87 -0.53
CA ASN A 119 -6.05 -3.62 -0.39
C ASN A 119 -7.22 -3.54 -1.39
N GLY A 120 -7.07 -4.10 -2.59
CA GLY A 120 -8.10 -4.11 -3.64
C GLY A 120 -8.34 -2.75 -4.34
N SER A 121 -7.65 -1.68 -3.97
CA SER A 121 -7.82 -0.34 -4.55
C SER A 121 -7.52 -0.33 -6.05
N ALA A 122 -6.43 -0.98 -6.47
CA ALA A 122 -6.06 -1.05 -7.89
C ALA A 122 -7.13 -1.78 -8.72
N THR A 123 -7.73 -2.84 -8.18
CA THR A 123 -8.84 -3.56 -8.84
C THR A 123 -10.07 -2.67 -9.00
N ARG A 124 -10.44 -1.92 -7.96
CA ARG A 124 -11.57 -0.97 -8.02
C ARG A 124 -11.35 0.12 -9.07
N ILE A 125 -10.16 0.73 -9.07
CA ILE A 125 -9.79 1.78 -10.02
C ILE A 125 -9.80 1.24 -11.45
N GLN A 126 -9.19 0.09 -11.70
CA GLN A 126 -9.19 -0.55 -13.01
C GLN A 126 -10.62 -0.81 -13.52
N ALA A 127 -11.49 -1.35 -12.66
CA ALA A 127 -12.87 -1.60 -13.01
C ALA A 127 -13.65 -0.32 -13.34
N GLN A 128 -13.39 0.78 -12.61
CA GLN A 128 -14.02 2.08 -12.87
C GLN A 128 -13.55 2.67 -14.20
N LEU A 129 -12.26 2.60 -14.51
CA LEU A 129 -11.71 3.05 -15.79
C LEU A 129 -12.27 2.22 -16.96
N ALA A 130 -12.30 0.89 -16.82
CA ALA A 130 -12.83 0.00 -17.85
C ALA A 130 -14.34 0.29 -18.15
N ARG A 131 -15.14 0.52 -17.11
CA ARG A 131 -16.54 0.92 -17.26
C ARG A 131 -16.69 2.26 -17.96
N ALA A 132 -15.85 3.25 -17.60
CA ALA A 132 -15.86 4.56 -18.24
C ALA A 132 -15.55 4.43 -19.72
N PHE A 133 -14.50 3.69 -20.11
CA PHE A 133 -14.19 3.46 -21.52
C PHE A 133 -15.28 2.70 -22.25
N SER A 134 -15.90 1.67 -21.66
CA SER A 134 -17.00 0.93 -22.27
C SER A 134 -18.23 1.81 -22.50
N SER A 135 -18.60 2.64 -21.53
CA SER A 135 -19.76 3.55 -21.69
C SER A 135 -19.51 4.62 -22.74
N LEU A 136 -18.29 5.15 -22.80
CA LEU A 136 -17.89 6.17 -23.77
C LEU A 136 -17.70 5.61 -25.18
N SER A 137 -17.32 4.32 -25.31
CA SER A 137 -17.18 3.64 -26.61
C SER A 137 -18.52 3.41 -27.29
N ASN A 138 -19.62 3.32 -26.53
CA ASN A 138 -20.95 3.07 -27.03
C ASN A 138 -21.75 4.33 -27.45
N GLY A 139 -21.09 5.49 -27.57
CA GLY A 139 -21.71 6.67 -28.20
C GLY A 139 -22.48 7.61 -27.27
N THR A 140 -22.23 7.60 -25.96
CA THR A 140 -22.91 8.50 -25.00
C THR A 140 -22.26 9.90 -24.88
N ALA A 141 -21.15 10.13 -25.56
CA ALA A 141 -20.46 11.42 -25.56
C ALA A 141 -20.99 12.32 -26.68
N GLY A 142 -21.93 13.18 -26.38
CA GLY A 142 -22.25 14.46 -27.07
C GLY A 142 -22.40 14.55 -28.59
N SER A 143 -22.07 13.53 -29.35
CA SER A 143 -22.17 13.47 -30.81
C SER A 143 -22.72 12.12 -31.23
N ALA A 144 -23.94 12.09 -31.66
CA ALA A 144 -24.74 10.90 -31.92
C ALA A 144 -24.23 9.92 -33.00
N SER A 145 -23.07 10.15 -33.59
CA SER A 145 -22.61 9.35 -34.74
C SER A 145 -21.13 8.93 -34.74
N LEU A 146 -20.27 9.41 -33.83
CA LEU A 146 -18.87 9.05 -33.82
C LEU A 146 -18.50 8.33 -32.53
N THR A 147 -17.96 7.11 -32.64
CA THR A 147 -17.48 6.29 -31.52
C THR A 147 -15.97 6.11 -31.59
N LEU A 148 -15.35 5.62 -30.51
CA LEU A 148 -13.91 5.26 -30.52
C LEU A 148 -13.60 4.22 -31.60
N ALA A 149 -14.49 3.23 -31.79
CA ALA A 149 -14.33 2.20 -32.83
C ALA A 149 -14.35 2.78 -34.26
N ASN A 150 -15.17 3.80 -34.51
CA ASN A 150 -15.24 4.47 -35.82
C ASN A 150 -13.92 5.17 -36.18
N ILE A 151 -13.18 5.68 -35.18
CA ILE A 151 -11.87 6.30 -35.37
C ILE A 151 -10.71 5.32 -35.22
N GLY A 152 -10.99 4.00 -35.12
CA GLY A 152 -9.94 2.97 -35.07
C GLY A 152 -9.37 2.68 -33.68
N ILE A 153 -10.03 3.11 -32.59
CA ILE A 153 -9.65 2.76 -31.22
C ILE A 153 -10.57 1.68 -30.68
N THR A 154 -10.02 0.54 -30.28
CA THR A 154 -10.75 -0.63 -29.77
C THR A 154 -10.18 -1.12 -28.45
N THR A 155 -11.05 -1.69 -27.60
CA THR A 155 -10.62 -2.31 -26.34
C THR A 155 -10.31 -3.79 -26.56
N GLN A 156 -9.12 -4.20 -26.13
CA GLN A 156 -8.65 -5.59 -26.20
C GLN A 156 -9.20 -6.43 -25.03
N LYS A 157 -9.12 -7.77 -25.15
CA LYS A 157 -9.55 -8.70 -24.08
C LYS A 157 -8.83 -8.50 -22.74
N ASN A 158 -7.58 -8.06 -22.81
CA ASN A 158 -6.78 -7.73 -21.62
C ASN A 158 -7.09 -6.35 -21.01
N GLY A 159 -8.04 -5.61 -21.59
CA GLY A 159 -8.43 -4.27 -21.16
C GLY A 159 -7.53 -3.15 -21.69
N ASP A 160 -6.51 -3.45 -22.50
CA ASP A 160 -5.72 -2.42 -23.18
C ASP A 160 -6.49 -1.84 -24.37
N LEU A 161 -6.09 -0.66 -24.81
CA LEU A 161 -6.63 -0.04 -26.03
C LEU A 161 -5.67 -0.30 -27.20
N ALA A 162 -6.21 -0.60 -28.36
CA ALA A 162 -5.47 -0.68 -29.61
C ALA A 162 -5.87 0.46 -30.53
N ILE A 163 -4.91 0.98 -31.28
CA ILE A 163 -5.11 2.00 -32.33
C ILE A 163 -4.86 1.39 -33.70
N ASP A 164 -5.81 1.54 -34.61
CA ASP A 164 -5.59 1.46 -36.03
C ASP A 164 -5.18 2.86 -36.52
N ALA A 165 -3.89 3.05 -36.71
CA ALA A 165 -3.32 4.35 -37.07
C ALA A 165 -3.87 4.86 -38.42
N THR A 166 -4.15 3.97 -39.38
CA THR A 166 -4.69 4.32 -40.69
C THR A 166 -6.10 4.86 -40.56
N LYS A 167 -6.97 4.18 -39.79
CA LYS A 167 -8.33 4.64 -39.53
C LYS A 167 -8.36 5.94 -38.75
N LEU A 168 -7.52 6.08 -37.72
CA LEU A 168 -7.43 7.29 -36.93
C LEU A 168 -7.00 8.49 -37.80
N GLN A 169 -5.96 8.32 -38.61
CA GLN A 169 -5.50 9.37 -39.53
C GLN A 169 -6.58 9.74 -40.56
N ALA A 170 -7.26 8.76 -41.15
CA ALA A 170 -8.37 8.98 -42.06
C ALA A 170 -9.52 9.76 -41.43
N ALA A 171 -9.93 9.38 -40.21
CA ALA A 171 -10.97 10.05 -39.46
C ALA A 171 -10.62 11.53 -39.15
N ILE A 172 -9.38 11.76 -38.73
CA ILE A 172 -8.86 13.13 -38.45
C ILE A 172 -8.80 13.96 -39.71
N ASN A 173 -8.33 13.41 -40.84
CA ASN A 173 -8.25 14.12 -42.11
C ASN A 173 -9.64 14.44 -42.67
N ALA A 174 -10.60 13.53 -42.51
CA ALA A 174 -11.97 13.75 -42.98
C ALA A 174 -12.70 14.84 -42.18
N ASN A 175 -12.59 14.82 -40.85
CA ASN A 175 -13.25 15.82 -40.01
C ASN A 175 -12.56 15.97 -38.65
N PRO A 176 -11.49 16.75 -38.52
CA PRO A 176 -10.75 16.94 -37.29
C PRO A 176 -11.63 17.55 -36.19
N GLY A 177 -12.62 18.38 -36.53
CA GLY A 177 -13.52 19.00 -35.58
C GLY A 177 -14.45 17.97 -34.90
N ASN A 178 -14.93 16.97 -35.62
CA ASN A 178 -15.76 15.91 -35.02
C ASN A 178 -14.93 14.98 -34.12
N VAL A 179 -13.70 14.64 -34.54
CA VAL A 179 -12.79 13.85 -33.70
C VAL A 179 -12.40 14.64 -32.44
N SER A 180 -12.12 15.93 -32.55
CA SER A 180 -11.86 16.79 -31.40
C SER A 180 -13.06 16.82 -30.44
N LYS A 181 -14.28 17.00 -30.95
CA LYS A 181 -15.51 17.01 -30.14
C LYS A 181 -15.79 15.67 -29.45
N LEU A 182 -15.37 14.53 -30.02
CA LEU A 182 -15.48 13.23 -29.38
C LEU A 182 -14.69 13.20 -28.07
N PHE A 183 -13.51 13.80 -28.03
CA PHE A 183 -12.67 13.86 -26.84
C PHE A 183 -13.02 15.03 -25.91
N SER A 184 -13.37 16.18 -26.46
CA SER A 184 -13.68 17.39 -25.70
C SER A 184 -14.93 18.06 -26.24
N SER A 185 -16.02 18.02 -25.47
CA SER A 185 -17.31 18.60 -25.82
C SER A 185 -17.96 19.23 -24.59
N SER A 186 -17.48 20.43 -24.19
CA SER A 186 -18.07 21.19 -23.07
C SER A 186 -18.31 20.34 -21.81
N GLY A 187 -17.34 19.54 -21.41
CA GLY A 187 -17.41 18.65 -20.25
C GLY A 187 -18.07 17.28 -20.49
N LYS A 188 -18.45 16.97 -21.74
CA LYS A 188 -19.12 15.71 -22.10
C LYS A 188 -18.26 14.80 -23.00
N GLY A 189 -17.10 15.25 -23.43
CA GLY A 189 -16.17 14.46 -24.23
C GLY A 189 -15.53 13.32 -23.44
N ILE A 190 -14.90 12.39 -24.13
CA ILE A 190 -14.24 11.24 -23.53
C ILE A 190 -13.15 11.71 -22.56
N ALA A 191 -12.28 12.63 -23.01
CA ALA A 191 -11.22 13.17 -22.18
C ALA A 191 -11.77 13.97 -20.99
N ASP A 192 -12.83 14.77 -21.19
CA ASP A 192 -13.50 15.50 -20.11
C ASP A 192 -14.01 14.57 -19.02
N ASN A 193 -14.69 13.49 -19.40
CA ASN A 193 -15.21 12.49 -18.46
C ASN A 193 -14.07 11.75 -17.72
N LEU A 194 -13.00 11.39 -18.44
CA LEU A 194 -11.83 10.75 -17.83
C LEU A 194 -11.14 11.67 -16.83
N VAL A 195 -10.93 12.93 -17.17
CA VAL A 195 -10.36 13.93 -16.25
C VAL A 195 -11.20 14.05 -14.99
N SER A 196 -12.53 14.17 -15.14
CA SER A 196 -13.46 14.27 -14.01
C SER A 196 -13.47 13.02 -13.14
N LEU A 197 -13.48 11.84 -13.77
CA LEU A 197 -13.42 10.56 -13.07
C LEU A 197 -12.14 10.42 -12.26
N ILE A 198 -10.99 10.70 -12.86
CA ILE A 198 -9.69 10.62 -12.18
C ILE A 198 -9.63 11.67 -11.06
N GLN A 199 -10.11 12.89 -11.29
CA GLN A 199 -10.18 13.91 -10.24
C GLN A 199 -10.98 13.43 -9.02
N GLY A 200 -12.08 12.70 -9.25
CA GLY A 200 -12.86 12.07 -8.18
C GLY A 200 -12.09 10.98 -7.41
N MET A 201 -11.11 10.33 -8.05
CA MET A 201 -10.26 9.30 -7.42
C MET A 201 -9.08 9.91 -6.65
N VAL A 202 -8.40 10.91 -7.25
CA VAL A 202 -7.13 11.47 -6.73
C VAL A 202 -7.31 12.74 -5.90
N GLY A 203 -8.45 13.41 -6.00
CA GLY A 203 -8.75 14.64 -5.25
C GLY A 203 -8.73 14.43 -3.74
N SER A 204 -8.73 15.53 -2.97
CA SER A 204 -8.64 15.53 -1.50
C SER A 204 -9.70 14.67 -0.79
N SER A 205 -10.88 14.52 -1.39
CA SER A 205 -11.96 13.64 -0.92
C SER A 205 -12.06 12.33 -1.70
N GLY A 206 -11.10 12.05 -2.57
CA GLY A 206 -11.07 10.89 -3.45
C GLY A 206 -10.83 9.58 -2.71
N SER A 207 -11.08 8.47 -3.41
CA SER A 207 -10.93 7.13 -2.83
C SER A 207 -9.50 6.83 -2.42
N ILE A 208 -8.50 7.27 -3.19
CA ILE A 208 -7.09 7.05 -2.88
C ILE A 208 -6.68 7.78 -1.58
N GLN A 209 -7.14 9.02 -1.41
CA GLN A 209 -6.86 9.78 -0.19
C GLN A 209 -7.51 9.15 1.05
N LYS A 210 -8.74 8.62 0.91
CA LYS A 210 -9.41 7.88 1.98
C LYS A 210 -8.65 6.61 2.35
N ASP A 211 -8.22 5.83 1.34
CA ASP A 211 -7.43 4.62 1.56
C ASP A 211 -6.07 4.97 2.22
N THR A 212 -5.40 6.03 1.76
CA THR A 212 -4.15 6.54 2.35
C THR A 212 -4.34 6.96 3.81
N ALA A 213 -5.42 7.68 4.12
CA ALA A 213 -5.72 8.11 5.48
C ALA A 213 -6.03 6.91 6.40
N ALA A 214 -6.73 5.90 5.91
CA ALA A 214 -6.99 4.67 6.65
C ALA A 214 -5.69 3.93 7.01
N ILE A 215 -4.81 3.72 6.02
CA ILE A 215 -3.51 3.07 6.24
C ILE A 215 -2.64 3.87 7.21
N ASN A 216 -2.58 5.20 7.10
CA ASN A 216 -1.83 6.03 8.04
C ASN A 216 -2.37 5.93 9.48
N LYS A 217 -3.70 5.80 9.65
CA LYS A 217 -4.32 5.54 10.95
C LYS A 217 -3.92 4.17 11.49
N ASP A 218 -3.88 3.14 10.65
CA ASP A 218 -3.45 1.79 11.04
C ASP A 218 -1.98 1.77 11.44
N ILE A 219 -1.10 2.42 10.69
CA ILE A 219 0.32 2.62 11.03
C ILE A 219 0.47 3.30 12.40
N SER A 220 -0.29 4.37 12.65
CA SER A 220 -0.28 5.06 13.95
C SER A 220 -0.73 4.14 15.09
N THR A 221 -1.78 3.36 14.85
CA THR A 221 -2.29 2.38 15.81
C THR A 221 -1.26 1.29 16.10
N ILE A 222 -0.59 0.75 15.08
CA ILE A 222 0.48 -0.24 15.21
C ILE A 222 1.64 0.32 16.02
N ASN A 223 2.09 1.55 15.72
CA ASN A 223 3.17 2.19 16.45
C ASN A 223 2.81 2.41 17.93
N THR A 224 1.57 2.80 18.22
CA THR A 224 1.07 2.89 19.60
C THR A 224 1.10 1.54 20.31
N LYS A 225 0.66 0.47 19.64
CA LYS A 225 0.72 -0.90 20.19
C LYS A 225 2.17 -1.35 20.43
N LYS A 226 3.10 -1.05 19.52
CA LYS A 226 4.53 -1.34 19.68
C LYS A 226 5.12 -0.64 20.91
N THR A 227 4.82 0.65 21.08
CA THR A 227 5.27 1.41 22.26
C THR A 227 4.72 0.83 23.57
N LYS A 228 3.41 0.51 23.59
CA LYS A 228 2.79 -0.12 24.78
C LYS A 228 3.41 -1.49 25.07
N LEU A 229 3.67 -2.29 24.04
CA LEU A 229 4.33 -3.59 24.19
C LEU A 229 5.74 -3.43 24.76
N ALA A 230 6.54 -2.51 24.22
CA ALA A 230 7.88 -2.23 24.72
C ALA A 230 7.87 -1.79 26.19
N THR A 231 6.96 -0.87 26.56
CA THR A 231 6.81 -0.42 27.96
C THR A 231 6.39 -1.57 28.87
N ALA A 232 5.43 -2.40 28.44
CA ALA A 232 5.00 -3.56 29.21
C ALA A 232 6.13 -4.57 29.43
N LEU A 233 6.93 -4.85 28.37
CA LEU A 233 8.09 -5.74 28.46
C LEU A 233 9.16 -5.19 29.42
N THR A 234 9.46 -3.89 29.36
CA THR A 234 10.38 -3.23 30.28
C THR A 234 9.90 -3.32 31.74
N ASN A 235 8.62 -3.04 31.98
CA ASN A 235 8.04 -3.12 33.31
C ASN A 235 8.06 -4.57 33.85
N GLN A 236 7.76 -5.56 33.00
CA GLN A 236 7.80 -6.97 33.37
C GLN A 236 9.25 -7.42 33.64
N ALA A 237 10.21 -7.01 32.84
CA ALA A 237 11.62 -7.31 33.06
C ALA A 237 12.11 -6.70 34.40
N ASN A 238 11.79 -5.44 34.68
CA ASN A 238 12.12 -4.80 35.95
C ASN A 238 11.46 -5.49 37.16
N ALA A 239 10.21 -5.91 37.03
CA ALA A 239 9.52 -6.68 38.08
C ALA A 239 10.18 -8.04 38.30
N LEU A 240 10.64 -8.70 37.24
CA LEU A 240 11.36 -9.97 37.30
C LEU A 240 12.70 -9.81 38.03
N VAL A 241 13.49 -8.77 37.69
CA VAL A 241 14.77 -8.45 38.36
C VAL A 241 14.52 -8.22 39.87
N LYS A 242 13.50 -7.43 40.23
CA LYS A 242 13.15 -7.20 41.63
C LYS A 242 12.74 -8.46 42.36
N ALA A 243 11.92 -9.32 41.76
CA ALA A 243 11.50 -10.57 42.35
C ALA A 243 12.68 -11.52 42.57
N TYR A 244 13.59 -11.62 41.62
CA TYR A 244 14.80 -12.42 41.70
C TYR A 244 15.77 -11.91 42.79
N SER A 245 16.01 -10.60 42.86
CA SER A 245 16.88 -9.99 43.89
C SER A 245 16.31 -10.14 45.32
N ALA A 246 14.99 -10.06 45.48
CA ALA A 246 14.32 -10.31 46.77
C ALA A 246 14.43 -11.78 47.20
N GLN A 247 14.34 -12.74 46.27
CA GLN A 247 14.57 -14.16 46.56
C GLN A 247 16.03 -14.44 46.98
N GLN A 248 17.00 -13.77 46.36
CA GLN A 248 18.41 -13.95 46.67
C GLN A 248 18.76 -13.37 48.04
N SER A 249 18.14 -12.26 48.46
CA SER A 249 18.36 -11.66 49.78
C SER A 249 17.72 -12.44 50.93
N SER A 250 16.69 -13.23 50.65
CA SER A 250 16.06 -14.11 51.65
C SER A 250 16.81 -15.44 51.89
N THR A 251 17.76 -15.79 51.03
CA THR A 251 18.60 -16.98 51.11
C THR A 251 20.02 -16.68 51.65
N THR A 252 20.36 -15.46 52.06
CA THR A 252 21.65 -15.12 52.64
C THR A 252 21.76 -15.51 54.11
N GLY A 253 21.85 -16.82 54.33
CA GLY A 253 22.66 -17.40 55.38
C GLY A 253 23.66 -18.34 54.74
N THR A 254 24.77 -17.84 54.24
CA THR A 254 25.98 -18.54 53.78
C THR A 254 26.22 -18.55 52.23
N GLY A 255 27.09 -17.68 51.78
CA GLY A 255 28.02 -17.94 50.68
C GLY A 255 27.60 -17.58 49.26
N GLY A 256 28.19 -16.53 48.72
CA GLY A 256 28.44 -16.39 47.29
C GLY A 256 27.51 -15.45 46.52
N SER A 257 27.79 -14.14 46.57
CA SER A 257 27.17 -13.14 45.67
C SER A 257 27.77 -13.21 44.29
N LEU A 258 27.03 -13.72 43.31
CA LEU A 258 27.28 -13.44 41.90
C LEU A 258 26.39 -12.27 41.53
N SER A 259 27.02 -11.11 41.32
CA SER A 259 26.34 -9.87 40.95
C SER A 259 25.77 -9.97 39.52
N LEU A 260 24.46 -10.06 39.41
CA LEU A 260 23.73 -9.93 38.15
C LEU A 260 23.89 -8.55 37.49
N PHE A 261 24.41 -7.56 38.22
CA PHE A 261 24.68 -6.22 37.71
C PHE A 261 25.86 -6.15 36.74
N SER A 262 26.76 -7.12 36.72
CA SER A 262 27.87 -7.14 35.75
C SER A 262 27.47 -7.63 34.36
N LEU A 263 26.26 -8.17 34.19
CA LEU A 263 25.74 -8.66 32.89
C LEU A 263 24.85 -7.66 32.16
N LEU A 264 24.47 -6.54 32.77
CA LEU A 264 23.61 -5.51 32.20
C LEU A 264 24.42 -4.31 31.61
N ASP A 265 25.75 -4.34 31.74
CA ASP A 265 26.62 -3.22 31.35
C ASP A 265 27.53 -3.54 30.15
N GLN A 266 27.13 -4.53 29.30
CA GLN A 266 27.80 -4.82 28.03
C GLN A 266 26.85 -4.77 26.83
#